data_fa057f0f6bd63a000da0e81686906a25
#
_entry.id   fa057f0f6bd63a000da0e81686906a25
#
_cell.length_a   1.000
_cell.length_b   1.000
_cell.length_c   1.000
_cell.angle_alpha   90.00
_cell.angle_beta   90.00
_cell.angle_gamma   90.00
#
_symmetry.space_group_name_H-M   'P 1'
#
loop_
_entity.id
_entity.type
_entity.pdbx_description
1 polymer ?
#
loop_
_entity_poly.entity_id
_entity_poly.type
_entity_poly.pdbx_seq_one_letter_code
_entity_poly.pdbx_strand_id
1 'polypeptide(L)'
;MRKTAEYSEMYTVKKECESVNYTKLGNSDLMVSRICMGCMGFGDANNGQHSWTLDEERSREIISRGIELGVNFFDTAVAYQSGTSERYVGRALRDFAKRDEVVIATKFLPRTDTDIEAGISGQQHIERMVNKSLENLGVDYIDLYIYHMWDYRTPLYDVLEGLTMR
;
A
#
# COMPACT_ATOMS: atom_id res chain seq x y z
N MET A 1 17.76 -30.78 -37.15
CA MET A 1 17.28 -29.39 -37.26
C MET A 1 15.78 -29.33 -37.54
N ARG A 2 14.92 -29.74 -36.62
CA ARG A 2 13.44 -29.64 -36.74
C ARG A 2 12.74 -29.70 -35.37
N LYS A 3 13.26 -29.08 -34.31
CA LYS A 3 12.60 -29.04 -32.99
C LYS A 3 12.55 -27.66 -32.35
N THR A 4 13.02 -26.61 -33.03
CA THR A 4 13.04 -25.24 -32.45
C THR A 4 11.90 -24.35 -32.95
N ALA A 5 11.13 -24.77 -33.98
CA ALA A 5 10.01 -24.01 -34.53
C ALA A 5 8.67 -24.25 -33.77
N GLU A 6 8.48 -25.42 -33.15
CA GLU A 6 7.23 -25.77 -32.46
C GLU A 6 7.06 -25.11 -31.09
N TYR A 7 8.15 -24.66 -30.46
CA TYR A 7 8.08 -23.98 -29.15
C TYR A 7 7.68 -22.51 -29.27
N SER A 8 7.86 -21.86 -30.40
CA SER A 8 7.54 -20.45 -30.60
C SER A 8 6.05 -20.19 -30.85
N GLU A 9 5.32 -21.16 -31.41
CA GLU A 9 3.87 -21.03 -31.68
C GLU A 9 3.00 -21.32 -30.44
N MET A 10 3.51 -22.04 -29.46
CA MET A 10 2.74 -22.45 -28.28
C MET A 10 2.60 -21.32 -27.26
N TYR A 11 3.32 -20.21 -27.39
CA TYR A 11 3.26 -19.05 -26.49
C TYR A 11 2.64 -17.80 -27.09
N THR A 12 2.11 -17.88 -28.34
CA THR A 12 1.26 -16.82 -28.86
C THR A 12 -0.21 -17.08 -28.48
N VAL A 13 -0.45 -17.26 -27.17
CA VAL A 13 -1.78 -16.99 -26.63
C VAL A 13 -1.91 -15.46 -26.71
N LYS A 14 -2.67 -14.96 -27.69
CA LYS A 14 -3.33 -13.67 -27.59
C LYS A 14 -4.25 -13.78 -26.38
N LYS A 15 -3.72 -13.56 -25.19
CA LYS A 15 -4.49 -13.29 -24.01
C LYS A 15 -5.13 -11.93 -24.28
N GLU A 16 -6.38 -11.93 -24.74
CA GLU A 16 -7.29 -10.85 -24.41
C GLU A 16 -7.23 -10.77 -22.90
N CYS A 17 -6.49 -9.80 -22.39
CA CYS A 17 -6.37 -9.58 -20.96
C CYS A 17 -7.76 -9.11 -20.54
N GLU A 18 -8.59 -10.04 -20.02
CA GLU A 18 -9.85 -9.66 -19.40
C GLU A 18 -9.50 -8.59 -18.36
N SER A 19 -10.10 -7.41 -18.50
CA SER A 19 -9.89 -6.31 -17.58
C SER A 19 -10.26 -6.75 -16.16
N VAL A 20 -9.49 -6.34 -15.19
CA VAL A 20 -9.78 -6.60 -13.78
C VAL A 20 -11.19 -6.09 -13.45
N ASN A 21 -12.00 -6.93 -12.81
CA ASN A 21 -13.32 -6.53 -12.35
C ASN A 21 -13.22 -5.60 -11.13
N TYR A 22 -14.14 -4.64 -11.05
CA TYR A 22 -14.22 -3.69 -9.94
C TYR A 22 -15.44 -3.99 -9.06
N THR A 23 -15.35 -3.54 -7.82
CA THR A 23 -16.44 -3.64 -6.83
C THR A 23 -16.39 -2.45 -5.87
N LYS A 24 -17.51 -2.13 -5.27
CA LYS A 24 -17.55 -1.16 -4.16
C LYS A 24 -16.85 -1.71 -2.93
N LEU A 25 -16.04 -0.89 -2.26
CA LEU A 25 -15.41 -1.25 -1.00
C LEU A 25 -16.42 -1.03 0.15
N GLY A 26 -17.14 -2.11 0.48
CA GLY A 26 -18.20 -2.06 1.50
C GLY A 26 -19.29 -1.06 1.14
N ASN A 27 -19.64 -0.19 2.09
CA ASN A 27 -20.65 0.87 1.93
C ASN A 27 -20.04 2.23 1.52
N SER A 28 -18.71 2.29 1.28
CA SER A 28 -18.05 3.50 0.83
C SER A 28 -18.35 3.80 -0.64
N ASP A 29 -17.94 4.98 -1.11
CA ASP A 29 -18.02 5.33 -2.54
C ASP A 29 -16.79 4.91 -3.34
N LEU A 30 -15.83 4.23 -2.70
CA LEU A 30 -14.61 3.77 -3.35
C LEU A 30 -14.89 2.56 -4.25
N MET A 31 -14.56 2.71 -5.54
CA MET A 31 -14.58 1.62 -6.51
C MET A 31 -13.17 1.04 -6.63
N VAL A 32 -13.00 -0.22 -6.22
CA VAL A 32 -11.71 -0.90 -6.19
C VAL A 32 -11.68 -2.11 -7.12
N SER A 33 -10.51 -2.37 -7.70
CA SER A 33 -10.25 -3.65 -8.35
C SER A 33 -10.44 -4.79 -7.35
N ARG A 34 -11.05 -5.91 -7.79
CA ARG A 34 -11.25 -7.09 -6.93
C ARG A 34 -9.94 -7.75 -6.50
N ILE A 35 -8.84 -7.35 -7.11
CA ILE A 35 -7.47 -7.69 -6.72
C ILE A 35 -6.85 -6.44 -6.12
N CYS A 36 -6.34 -6.57 -4.88
CA CYS A 36 -5.54 -5.55 -4.21
C CYS A 36 -4.06 -5.92 -4.35
N MET A 37 -3.23 -4.95 -4.70
CA MET A 37 -1.77 -5.14 -4.71
C MET A 37 -1.21 -4.92 -3.30
N GLY A 38 -0.84 -6.02 -2.61
CA GLY A 38 -0.13 -5.95 -1.34
C GLY A 38 1.32 -5.53 -1.55
N CYS A 39 1.73 -4.44 -0.90
CA CYS A 39 3.03 -3.79 -1.11
C CYS A 39 4.08 -4.11 -0.03
N MET A 40 3.85 -5.07 0.86
CA MET A 40 4.82 -5.47 1.88
C MET A 40 6.12 -6.03 1.26
N GLY A 41 6.03 -6.58 0.05
CA GLY A 41 7.18 -7.07 -0.70
C GLY A 41 8.07 -5.99 -1.33
N PHE A 42 7.71 -4.71 -1.20
CA PHE A 42 8.46 -3.58 -1.75
C PHE A 42 9.19 -2.83 -0.63
N GLY A 43 10.40 -2.39 -0.91
CA GLY A 43 11.18 -1.59 0.02
C GLY A 43 12.65 -1.98 0.07
N ASP A 44 13.45 -1.16 0.74
CA ASP A 44 14.88 -1.39 0.89
C ASP A 44 15.15 -2.60 1.80
N ALA A 45 15.67 -3.67 1.22
CA ALA A 45 16.00 -4.92 1.92
C ALA A 45 17.05 -4.76 3.04
N ASN A 46 17.80 -3.64 3.04
CA ASN A 46 18.80 -3.33 4.07
C ASN A 46 18.24 -2.44 5.19
N ASN A 47 16.98 -2.01 5.09
CA ASN A 47 16.37 -1.06 6.03
C ASN A 47 14.99 -1.53 6.46
N GLY A 48 14.93 -2.48 7.37
CA GLY A 48 13.65 -2.96 7.91
C GLY A 48 13.68 -4.41 8.34
N GLN A 49 12.52 -5.05 8.34
CA GLN A 49 12.33 -6.39 8.93
C GLN A 49 12.62 -7.54 7.96
N HIS A 50 12.61 -7.28 6.64
CA HIS A 50 12.63 -8.33 5.63
C HIS A 50 13.74 -8.11 4.60
N SER A 51 14.67 -9.07 4.48
CA SER A 51 15.75 -9.05 3.50
C SER A 51 15.35 -9.53 2.08
N TRP A 52 14.09 -9.97 1.92
CA TRP A 52 13.57 -10.51 0.66
C TRP A 52 12.75 -9.49 -0.15
N THR A 53 12.65 -8.25 0.31
CA THR A 53 11.90 -7.21 -0.38
C THR A 53 12.60 -6.76 -1.66
N LEU A 54 11.82 -6.31 -2.61
CA LEU A 54 12.28 -5.82 -3.90
C LEU A 54 12.71 -4.35 -3.78
N ASP A 55 13.79 -4.02 -4.47
CA ASP A 55 14.26 -2.65 -4.66
C ASP A 55 13.22 -1.78 -5.41
N GLU A 56 13.51 -0.50 -5.52
CA GLU A 56 12.59 0.45 -6.13
C GLU A 56 12.35 0.15 -7.62
N GLU A 57 13.39 -0.22 -8.38
CA GLU A 57 13.28 -0.48 -9.81
C GLU A 57 12.30 -1.63 -10.08
N ARG A 58 12.51 -2.76 -9.43
CA ARG A 58 11.63 -3.94 -9.56
C ARG A 58 10.22 -3.70 -9.02
N SER A 59 10.11 -2.95 -7.92
CA SER A 59 8.81 -2.56 -7.36
C SER A 59 8.02 -1.71 -8.36
N ARG A 60 8.67 -0.77 -9.02
CA ARG A 60 8.05 0.08 -10.05
C ARG A 60 7.57 -0.71 -11.26
N GLU A 61 8.35 -1.68 -11.73
CA GLU A 61 7.94 -2.58 -12.82
C GLU A 61 6.65 -3.32 -12.49
N ILE A 62 6.55 -3.89 -11.30
CA ILE A 62 5.37 -4.63 -10.84
C ILE A 62 4.16 -3.71 -10.69
N ILE A 63 4.34 -2.53 -10.09
CA ILE A 63 3.27 -1.55 -9.90
C ILE A 63 2.76 -1.04 -11.25
N SER A 64 3.66 -0.65 -12.17
CA SER A 64 3.31 -0.22 -13.52
C SER A 64 2.50 -1.31 -14.25
N ARG A 65 2.97 -2.55 -14.19
CA ARG A 65 2.26 -3.67 -14.80
C ARG A 65 0.89 -3.93 -14.18
N GLY A 66 0.77 -3.78 -12.85
CA GLY A 66 -0.51 -3.87 -12.17
C GLY A 66 -1.52 -2.82 -12.66
N ILE A 67 -1.07 -1.57 -12.79
CA ILE A 67 -1.90 -0.46 -13.31
C ILE A 67 -2.34 -0.75 -14.76
N GLU A 68 -1.43 -1.19 -15.64
CA GLU A 68 -1.76 -1.58 -17.01
C GLU A 68 -2.83 -2.68 -17.09
N LEU A 69 -2.85 -3.58 -16.11
CA LEU A 69 -3.84 -4.67 -16.00
C LEU A 69 -5.15 -4.22 -15.33
N GLY A 70 -5.26 -2.96 -14.91
CA GLY A 70 -6.45 -2.38 -14.29
C GLY A 70 -6.49 -2.50 -12.76
N VAL A 71 -5.39 -2.86 -12.09
CA VAL A 71 -5.33 -2.80 -10.63
C VAL A 71 -5.27 -1.34 -10.20
N ASN A 72 -6.23 -0.91 -9.38
CA ASN A 72 -6.29 0.43 -8.82
C ASN A 72 -6.25 0.47 -7.28
N PHE A 73 -6.08 -0.67 -6.61
CA PHE A 73 -6.10 -0.78 -5.16
C PHE A 73 -4.75 -1.28 -4.65
N PHE A 74 -4.09 -0.45 -3.82
CA PHE A 74 -2.73 -0.69 -3.31
C PHE A 74 -2.74 -0.64 -1.79
N ASP A 75 -2.18 -1.67 -1.14
CA ASP A 75 -2.13 -1.82 0.31
C ASP A 75 -0.68 -1.82 0.80
N THR A 76 -0.30 -0.79 1.55
CA THR A 76 1.01 -0.65 2.18
C THR A 76 0.89 -0.43 3.70
N ALA A 77 1.97 -0.07 4.38
CA ALA A 77 1.97 0.33 5.79
C ALA A 77 3.21 1.19 6.11
N VAL A 78 3.08 2.10 7.06
CA VAL A 78 4.20 2.93 7.57
C VAL A 78 5.35 2.09 8.10
N ALA A 79 5.05 0.88 8.62
CA ALA A 79 6.04 -0.03 9.19
C ALA A 79 6.81 -0.84 8.12
N TYR A 80 6.28 -0.98 6.90
CA TYR A 80 6.91 -1.84 5.90
C TYR A 80 8.25 -1.25 5.48
N GLN A 81 9.31 -2.02 5.78
CA GLN A 81 10.70 -1.65 5.51
C GLN A 81 11.01 -0.20 5.94
N SER A 82 10.65 0.15 7.19
CA SER A 82 10.86 1.48 7.78
C SER A 82 10.33 2.64 6.91
N GLY A 83 9.16 2.41 6.27
CA GLY A 83 8.49 3.39 5.40
C GLY A 83 9.04 3.43 3.97
N THR A 84 10.05 2.63 3.60
CA THR A 84 10.53 2.62 2.20
C THR A 84 9.50 2.02 1.25
N SER A 85 8.63 1.10 1.72
CA SER A 85 7.51 0.59 0.93
C SER A 85 6.57 1.73 0.50
N GLU A 86 6.11 2.56 1.44
CA GLU A 86 5.27 3.72 1.13
C GLU A 86 5.96 4.66 0.13
N ARG A 87 7.26 4.94 0.32
CA ARG A 87 8.03 5.80 -0.60
C ARG A 87 8.12 5.24 -2.01
N TYR A 88 8.32 3.94 -2.18
CA TYR A 88 8.40 3.31 -3.49
C TYR A 88 7.03 3.30 -4.18
N VAL A 89 5.98 2.94 -3.44
CA VAL A 89 4.59 2.95 -3.93
C VAL A 89 4.18 4.36 -4.34
N GLY A 90 4.38 5.35 -3.48
CA GLY A 90 3.98 6.74 -3.76
C GLY A 90 4.66 7.32 -5.00
N ARG A 91 5.97 7.08 -5.16
CA ARG A 91 6.69 7.53 -6.37
C ARG A 91 6.21 6.82 -7.64
N ALA A 92 5.98 5.51 -7.56
CA ALA A 92 5.48 4.76 -8.71
C ALA A 92 4.07 5.20 -9.11
N LEU A 93 3.15 5.35 -8.15
CA LEU A 93 1.78 5.77 -8.44
C LEU A 93 1.73 7.19 -9.02
N ARG A 94 2.54 8.13 -8.51
CA ARG A 94 2.64 9.48 -9.06
C ARG A 94 3.07 9.50 -10.52
N ASP A 95 3.95 8.57 -10.93
CA ASP A 95 4.50 8.54 -12.28
C ASP A 95 3.60 7.75 -13.26
N PHE A 96 2.82 6.78 -12.78
CA PHE A 96 2.09 5.86 -13.64
C PHE A 96 0.56 5.99 -13.60
N ALA A 97 -0.01 6.74 -12.63
CA ALA A 97 -1.46 6.91 -12.49
C ALA A 97 -1.82 8.33 -12.05
N LYS A 98 -3.08 8.71 -12.24
CA LYS A 98 -3.60 9.89 -11.57
C LYS A 98 -4.05 9.52 -10.17
N ARG A 99 -3.87 10.45 -9.21
CA ARG A 99 -4.18 10.20 -7.80
C ARG A 99 -5.64 9.80 -7.56
N ASP A 100 -6.57 10.39 -8.30
CA ASP A 100 -8.01 10.13 -8.21
C ASP A 100 -8.46 8.83 -8.91
N GLU A 101 -7.57 8.18 -9.66
CA GLU A 101 -7.84 6.90 -10.31
C GLU A 101 -7.38 5.70 -9.48
N VAL A 102 -6.68 5.92 -8.34
CA VAL A 102 -6.13 4.87 -7.49
C VAL A 102 -6.60 4.99 -6.05
N VAL A 103 -6.76 3.86 -5.38
CA VAL A 103 -7.13 3.76 -3.97
C VAL A 103 -5.90 3.28 -3.18
N ILE A 104 -5.43 4.10 -2.26
CA ILE A 104 -4.26 3.82 -1.41
C ILE A 104 -4.74 3.49 0.00
N ALA A 105 -4.49 2.25 0.42
CA ALA A 105 -4.60 1.84 1.80
C ALA A 105 -3.23 1.87 2.46
N THR A 106 -3.15 2.42 3.66
CA THR A 106 -1.97 2.28 4.52
C THR A 106 -2.36 2.10 5.97
N LYS A 107 -1.38 1.73 6.81
CA LYS A 107 -1.64 1.28 8.17
C LYS A 107 -0.63 1.88 9.13
N PHE A 108 -1.08 2.16 10.36
CA PHE A 108 -0.21 2.62 11.45
C PHE A 108 -0.16 1.60 12.59
N LEU A 109 0.96 1.58 13.30
CA LEU A 109 1.16 0.75 14.47
C LEU A 109 0.62 1.43 15.74
N PRO A 110 0.35 0.67 16.81
CA PRO A 110 0.06 1.21 18.13
C PRO A 110 1.17 2.13 18.66
N ARG A 111 0.85 2.90 19.71
CA ARG A 111 1.85 3.64 20.49
C ARG A 111 2.90 2.68 21.04
N THR A 112 4.16 3.09 21.01
CA THR A 112 5.26 2.40 21.67
C THR A 112 5.24 2.65 23.18
N ASP A 113 5.98 1.86 23.96
CA ASP A 113 6.17 2.11 25.38
C ASP A 113 6.75 3.51 25.62
N THR A 114 7.71 3.92 24.81
CA THR A 114 8.29 5.26 24.85
C THR A 114 7.25 6.36 24.60
N ASP A 115 6.31 6.16 23.69
CA ASP A 115 5.22 7.11 23.43
C ASP A 115 4.31 7.23 24.65
N ILE A 116 4.00 6.11 25.31
CA ILE A 116 3.14 6.07 26.50
C ILE A 116 3.83 6.75 27.68
N GLU A 117 5.11 6.45 27.92
CA GLU A 117 5.93 7.07 28.98
C GLU A 117 6.09 8.59 28.78
N ALA A 118 6.16 9.03 27.53
CA ALA A 118 6.21 10.45 27.15
C ALA A 118 4.84 11.15 27.24
N GLY A 119 3.76 10.43 27.61
CA GLY A 119 2.41 10.98 27.72
C GLY A 119 1.75 11.34 26.40
N ILE A 120 2.23 10.80 25.26
CA ILE A 120 1.64 11.02 23.95
C ILE A 120 0.26 10.35 23.90
N SER A 121 -0.79 11.14 23.66
CA SER A 121 -2.16 10.60 23.54
C SER A 121 -2.33 9.74 22.28
N GLY A 122 -3.40 8.91 22.25
CA GLY A 122 -3.76 8.14 21.05
C GLY A 122 -3.97 9.04 19.84
N GLN A 123 -4.66 10.15 20.02
CA GLN A 123 -4.89 11.16 18.98
C GLN A 123 -3.58 11.74 18.43
N GLN A 124 -2.69 12.21 19.29
CA GLN A 124 -1.40 12.78 18.86
C GLN A 124 -0.55 11.75 18.11
N HIS A 125 -0.61 10.49 18.55
CA HIS A 125 0.08 9.41 17.85
C HIS A 125 -0.50 9.16 16.45
N ILE A 126 -1.82 9.07 16.32
CA ILE A 126 -2.49 8.86 15.02
C ILE A 126 -2.18 10.02 14.08
N GLU A 127 -2.26 11.25 14.54
CA GLU A 127 -1.91 12.44 13.75
C GLU A 127 -0.46 12.40 13.25
N ARG A 128 0.48 12.04 14.14
CA ARG A 128 1.88 11.87 13.76
C ARG A 128 2.06 10.77 12.71
N MET A 129 1.37 9.64 12.86
CA MET A 129 1.51 8.49 11.96
C MET A 129 0.88 8.76 10.59
N VAL A 130 -0.28 9.40 10.53
CA VAL A 130 -0.90 9.74 9.23
C VAL A 130 -0.07 10.78 8.47
N ASN A 131 0.46 11.80 9.16
CA ASN A 131 1.35 12.78 8.54
C ASN A 131 2.62 12.10 8.00
N LYS A 132 3.16 11.12 8.73
CA LYS A 132 4.32 10.33 8.29
C LYS A 132 4.01 9.50 7.03
N SER A 133 2.84 8.88 6.97
CA SER A 133 2.40 8.13 5.78
C SER A 133 2.17 9.05 4.58
N LEU A 134 1.53 10.21 4.77
CA LEU A 134 1.35 11.22 3.72
C LEU A 134 2.70 11.70 3.15
N GLU A 135 3.66 12.00 4.05
CA GLU A 135 5.04 12.37 3.66
C GLU A 135 5.74 11.26 2.87
N ASN A 136 5.69 10.01 3.35
CA ASN A 136 6.32 8.88 2.69
C ASN A 136 5.71 8.62 1.31
N LEU A 137 4.38 8.62 1.20
CA LEU A 137 3.64 8.40 -0.04
C LEU A 137 3.76 9.60 -1.00
N GLY A 138 4.01 10.81 -0.47
CA GLY A 138 4.02 12.05 -1.24
C GLY A 138 2.65 12.41 -1.81
N VAL A 139 1.60 12.23 -1.00
CA VAL A 139 0.19 12.50 -1.34
C VAL A 139 -0.47 13.39 -0.30
N ASP A 140 -1.56 14.05 -0.68
CA ASP A 140 -2.30 14.96 0.19
C ASP A 140 -3.41 14.25 0.99
N TYR A 141 -3.81 13.05 0.58
CA TYR A 141 -4.81 12.24 1.26
C TYR A 141 -4.58 10.73 1.10
N ILE A 142 -5.14 9.96 2.03
CA ILE A 142 -5.16 8.48 2.05
C ILE A 142 -6.63 8.05 1.93
N ASP A 143 -6.91 7.05 1.10
CA ASP A 143 -8.29 6.59 0.86
C ASP A 143 -8.77 5.63 1.94
N LEU A 144 -7.89 4.79 2.47
CA LEU A 144 -8.19 3.84 3.54
C LEU A 144 -7.07 3.81 4.56
N TYR A 145 -7.36 4.22 5.80
CA TYR A 145 -6.39 4.24 6.89
C TYR A 145 -6.72 3.20 7.94
N ILE A 146 -5.77 2.33 8.28
CA ILE A 146 -6.01 1.10 9.03
C ILE A 146 -5.16 1.06 10.30
N TYR A 147 -5.78 0.75 11.44
CA TYR A 147 -5.06 0.36 12.65
C TYR A 147 -4.51 -1.05 12.47
N HIS A 148 -3.18 -1.18 12.33
CA HIS A 148 -2.52 -2.38 11.80
C HIS A 148 -2.66 -3.59 12.73
N MET A 149 -2.66 -3.36 14.03
CA MET A 149 -2.85 -4.38 15.05
C MET A 149 -3.41 -3.77 16.33
N TRP A 150 -4.20 -4.55 17.05
CA TRP A 150 -4.72 -4.15 18.33
C TRP A 150 -3.68 -4.35 19.43
N ASP A 151 -3.42 -3.34 20.28
CA ASP A 151 -2.41 -3.38 21.34
C ASP A 151 -2.94 -3.78 22.71
N TYR A 152 -4.26 -3.93 22.88
CA TYR A 152 -4.95 -4.23 24.14
C TYR A 152 -4.69 -3.23 25.28
N ARG A 153 -4.05 -2.10 25.02
CA ARG A 153 -3.68 -1.07 26.01
C ARG A 153 -4.30 0.28 25.71
N THR A 154 -4.46 0.63 24.44
CA THR A 154 -5.09 1.88 24.04
C THR A 154 -6.61 1.70 24.08
N PRO A 155 -7.36 2.50 24.87
CA PRO A 155 -8.80 2.45 24.84
C PRO A 155 -9.35 2.65 23.41
N LEU A 156 -10.36 1.86 23.05
CA LEU A 156 -10.98 1.96 21.72
C LEU A 156 -11.48 3.38 21.43
N TYR A 157 -11.99 4.06 22.45
CA TYR A 157 -12.46 5.44 22.35
C TYR A 157 -11.35 6.38 21.84
N ASP A 158 -10.14 6.29 22.40
CA ASP A 158 -9.01 7.14 22.01
C ASP A 158 -8.60 6.92 20.55
N VAL A 159 -8.69 5.66 20.08
CA VAL A 159 -8.42 5.32 18.66
C VAL A 159 -9.49 5.91 17.76
N LEU A 160 -10.77 5.73 18.10
CA LEU A 160 -11.89 6.24 17.32
C LEU A 160 -11.90 7.76 17.28
N GLU A 161 -11.65 8.43 18.40
CA GLU A 161 -11.55 9.87 18.46
C GLU A 161 -10.44 10.38 17.53
N GLY A 162 -9.25 9.77 17.61
CA GLY A 162 -8.13 10.14 16.73
C GLY A 162 -8.41 9.93 15.24
N LEU A 163 -9.22 8.93 14.87
CA LEU A 163 -9.60 8.65 13.48
C LEU A 163 -10.73 9.54 12.96
N THR A 164 -11.57 10.12 13.85
CA THR A 164 -12.74 10.92 13.47
C THR A 164 -12.49 12.43 13.39
N MET A 165 -11.34 12.91 13.84
CA MET A 165 -11.01 14.33 13.91
C MET A 165 -10.52 14.95 12.59
N ARG A 166 -10.91 14.39 11.44
CA ARG A 166 -10.56 14.93 10.10
C ARG A 166 -11.76 15.08 9.21
#